data_8b6f46b984708a3336d507cb7a798549
#
_entry.id   8b6f46b984708a3336d507cb7a798549
#
_cell.length_a   1.000
_cell.length_b   1.000
_cell.length_c   1.000
_cell.angle_alpha   90.00
_cell.angle_beta   90.00
_cell.angle_gamma   90.00
#
_symmetry.space_group_name_H-M   'P 1'
#
loop_
_entity.id
_entity.type
_entity.pdbx_description
1 polymer ?
#
loop_
_entity_poly.entity_id
_entity_poly.type
_entity_poly.pdbx_seq_one_letter_code
_entity_poly.pdbx_strand_id
1 'polypeptide(L)'
;MTAVRLLAAILFFGLKLDAQELNPQVCDFSGINLEHEVEKVIDMLTKTYRAGGPEDFSPVFSGLDIGGVHVTGMDKVRRYGPVVRYCLKGTAMVHMDLINIGNVEIIAPWRSCSGQQGNVSLRAEYSRFTVHLRVRSRDNGEKYLAMTTDYAILPVNTYNVEVTVEGLGDGGRIASGVLSRLLPSVPLGLWMRNFFPNFREALRDALEDANEVF
;
A
#
# COMPACT_ATOMS: atom_id res chain seq x y z
N MET A 1 48.53 -43.36 -25.44
CA MET A 1 47.13 -43.45 -25.90
C MET A 1 46.19 -43.96 -24.79
N THR A 2 46.30 -43.45 -23.57
CA THR A 2 45.53 -43.94 -22.40
C THR A 2 44.87 -42.84 -21.57
N ALA A 3 44.96 -41.58 -22.00
CA ALA A 3 44.37 -40.45 -21.22
C ALA A 3 43.00 -39.97 -21.73
N VAL A 4 42.52 -40.47 -22.89
CA VAL A 4 41.27 -39.99 -23.51
C VAL A 4 40.03 -40.82 -23.09
N ARG A 5 40.25 -41.99 -22.45
CA ARG A 5 39.13 -42.88 -22.07
C ARG A 5 38.59 -42.64 -20.64
N LEU A 6 39.21 -41.79 -19.84
CA LEU A 6 38.73 -41.50 -18.49
C LEU A 6 37.76 -40.27 -18.43
N LEU A 7 37.71 -39.44 -19.44
CA LEU A 7 36.84 -38.25 -19.46
C LEU A 7 35.41 -38.53 -19.94
N ALA A 8 35.18 -39.71 -20.55
CA ALA A 8 33.82 -40.05 -21.04
C ALA A 8 32.93 -40.73 -19.98
N ALA A 9 33.51 -41.16 -18.85
CA ALA A 9 32.74 -41.86 -17.81
C ALA A 9 32.12 -40.92 -16.73
N ILE A 10 32.53 -39.65 -16.70
CA ILE A 10 32.04 -38.68 -15.67
C ILE A 10 30.77 -37.93 -16.16
N LEU A 11 30.46 -38.00 -17.47
CA LEU A 11 29.29 -37.29 -18.04
C LEU A 11 27.98 -38.11 -18.03
N PHE A 12 28.01 -39.35 -17.51
CA PHE A 12 26.80 -40.20 -17.40
C PHE A 12 26.33 -40.47 -15.96
N PHE A 13 26.92 -39.83 -14.93
CA PHE A 13 26.22 -39.72 -13.67
C PHE A 13 25.17 -38.62 -13.85
N GLY A 14 24.08 -39.03 -14.46
CA GLY A 14 22.89 -38.24 -14.62
C GLY A 14 22.51 -37.63 -13.28
N LEU A 15 22.59 -36.30 -13.19
CA LEU A 15 21.72 -35.54 -12.33
C LEU A 15 20.28 -36.01 -12.64
N LYS A 16 19.80 -36.97 -11.87
CA LYS A 16 18.37 -37.10 -11.63
C LYS A 16 17.99 -35.79 -10.93
N LEU A 17 17.73 -34.76 -11.70
CA LEU A 17 16.83 -33.72 -11.31
C LEU A 17 15.52 -34.46 -11.05
N ASP A 18 15.26 -34.82 -9.79
CA ASP A 18 13.92 -35.04 -9.34
C ASP A 18 13.18 -33.74 -9.67
N ALA A 19 12.56 -33.73 -10.84
CA ALA A 19 11.46 -32.85 -11.09
C ALA A 19 10.41 -33.27 -10.06
N GLN A 20 10.48 -32.70 -8.85
CA GLN A 20 9.33 -32.65 -8.00
C GLN A 20 8.25 -32.08 -8.89
N GLU A 21 7.33 -32.93 -9.32
CA GLU A 21 6.07 -32.51 -9.87
C GLU A 21 5.51 -31.52 -8.86
N LEU A 22 5.65 -30.24 -9.16
CA LEU A 22 4.90 -29.18 -8.54
C LEU A 22 3.46 -29.49 -8.90
N ASN A 23 2.87 -30.39 -8.09
CA ASN A 23 1.43 -30.61 -8.12
C ASN A 23 0.81 -29.21 -7.93
N PRO A 24 0.22 -28.60 -8.95
CA PRO A 24 -0.32 -27.27 -8.82
C PRO A 24 -1.39 -27.36 -7.74
N GLN A 25 -1.06 -26.88 -6.54
CA GLN A 25 -2.02 -26.82 -5.45
C GLN A 25 -3.15 -25.93 -5.95
N VAL A 26 -4.23 -26.57 -6.39
CA VAL A 26 -5.43 -25.88 -6.88
C VAL A 26 -6.12 -25.24 -5.69
N CYS A 27 -6.08 -23.93 -5.64
CA CYS A 27 -6.82 -23.20 -4.62
C CYS A 27 -8.30 -23.09 -5.01
N ASP A 28 -9.16 -23.30 -4.03
CA ASP A 28 -10.60 -23.21 -4.21
C ASP A 28 -11.12 -21.78 -4.03
N PHE A 29 -11.66 -21.20 -5.10
CA PHE A 29 -12.33 -19.90 -5.12
C PHE A 29 -13.84 -20.03 -5.31
N SER A 30 -14.42 -21.25 -5.19
CA SER A 30 -15.86 -21.43 -5.27
C SER A 30 -16.57 -20.76 -4.09
N GLY A 31 -17.79 -20.32 -4.30
CA GLY A 31 -18.63 -19.73 -3.25
C GLY A 31 -18.28 -18.30 -2.85
N ILE A 32 -17.34 -17.61 -3.53
CA ILE A 32 -17.06 -16.18 -3.33
C ILE A 32 -17.11 -15.42 -4.65
N ASN A 33 -17.84 -14.32 -4.66
CA ASN A 33 -17.82 -13.36 -5.77
C ASN A 33 -16.77 -12.27 -5.50
N LEU A 34 -15.54 -12.54 -5.94
CA LEU A 34 -14.39 -11.67 -5.66
C LEU A 34 -14.54 -10.25 -6.19
N GLU A 35 -15.18 -10.06 -7.33
CA GLU A 35 -15.43 -8.72 -7.89
C GLU A 35 -16.33 -7.92 -6.94
N HIS A 36 -17.40 -8.53 -6.47
CA HIS A 36 -18.33 -7.90 -5.53
C HIS A 36 -17.69 -7.62 -4.17
N GLU A 37 -16.94 -8.58 -3.62
CA GLU A 37 -16.28 -8.41 -2.33
C GLU A 37 -15.22 -7.32 -2.36
N VAL A 38 -14.47 -7.23 -3.44
CA VAL A 38 -13.47 -6.16 -3.64
C VAL A 38 -14.14 -4.79 -3.72
N GLU A 39 -15.19 -4.64 -4.52
CA GLU A 39 -15.91 -3.35 -4.64
C GLU A 39 -16.52 -2.95 -3.30
N LYS A 40 -17.12 -3.90 -2.56
CA LYS A 40 -17.67 -3.66 -1.22
C LYS A 40 -16.61 -3.10 -0.27
N VAL A 41 -15.40 -3.69 -0.24
CA VAL A 41 -14.29 -3.21 0.61
C VAL A 41 -13.81 -1.81 0.18
N ILE A 42 -13.73 -1.54 -1.13
CA ILE A 42 -13.33 -0.22 -1.64
C ILE A 42 -14.35 0.85 -1.26
N ASP A 43 -15.63 0.54 -1.34
CA ASP A 43 -16.72 1.47 -0.98
C ASP A 43 -16.78 1.75 0.53
N MET A 44 -16.24 0.86 1.36
CA MET A 44 -16.11 1.04 2.81
C MET A 44 -14.86 1.82 3.24
N LEU A 45 -13.97 2.18 2.30
CA LEU A 45 -12.82 3.01 2.65
C LEU A 45 -13.27 4.35 3.23
N THR A 46 -12.74 4.68 4.40
CA THR A 46 -13.08 5.92 5.10
C THR A 46 -12.66 7.17 4.32
N LYS A 47 -13.46 8.22 4.40
CA LYS A 47 -13.11 9.52 3.81
C LYS A 47 -11.87 10.12 4.47
N THR A 48 -11.72 9.94 5.77
CA THR A 48 -10.60 10.51 6.53
C THR A 48 -10.08 9.44 7.47
N TYR A 49 -8.80 9.13 7.36
CA TYR A 49 -8.08 8.26 8.28
C TYR A 49 -7.10 9.10 9.10
N ARG A 50 -7.04 8.85 10.40
CA ARG A 50 -6.17 9.57 11.31
C ARG A 50 -5.36 8.56 12.13
N ALA A 51 -4.05 8.61 11.97
CA ALA A 51 -3.13 7.87 12.81
C ALA A 51 -2.76 8.72 14.03
N GLY A 52 -3.22 8.34 15.21
CA GLY A 52 -2.99 9.07 16.46
C GLY A 52 -4.03 10.13 16.81
N GLY A 53 -3.88 10.74 17.99
CA GLY A 53 -4.78 11.78 18.49
C GLY A 53 -4.59 13.12 17.78
N PRO A 54 -5.61 13.99 17.77
CA PRO A 54 -5.54 15.29 17.09
C PRO A 54 -4.55 16.27 17.75
N GLU A 55 -4.09 15.99 18.96
CA GLU A 55 -3.21 16.87 19.77
C GLU A 55 -1.81 16.29 20.00
N ASP A 56 -1.47 15.19 19.36
CA ASP A 56 -0.16 14.53 19.50
C ASP A 56 0.93 15.29 18.73
N PHE A 57 1.27 16.48 19.24
CA PHE A 57 2.40 17.23 18.70
C PHE A 57 3.72 16.68 19.23
N SER A 58 4.63 16.39 18.32
CA SER A 58 5.99 15.95 18.63
C SER A 58 7.02 16.90 18.07
N PRO A 59 8.09 17.23 18.83
CA PRO A 59 9.14 18.10 18.34
C PRO A 59 9.93 17.42 17.20
N VAL A 60 10.09 18.13 16.08
CA VAL A 60 10.91 17.68 14.95
C VAL A 60 12.32 18.27 15.08
N PHE A 61 12.39 19.52 15.45
CA PHE A 61 13.61 20.20 15.87
C PHE A 61 13.28 21.36 16.81
N SER A 62 14.31 21.99 17.38
CA SER A 62 14.10 23.07 18.35
C SER A 62 13.19 24.16 17.77
N GLY A 63 12.03 24.35 18.39
CA GLY A 63 11.07 25.39 18.03
C GLY A 63 10.04 25.04 16.96
N LEU A 64 9.99 23.79 16.49
CA LEU A 64 8.95 23.30 15.58
C LEU A 64 8.40 21.94 16.03
N ASP A 65 7.10 21.90 16.25
CA ASP A 65 6.35 20.68 16.53
C ASP A 65 5.48 20.32 15.32
N ILE A 66 5.35 19.01 15.03
CA ILE A 66 4.41 18.47 14.06
C ILE A 66 3.39 17.60 14.78
N GLY A 67 2.12 17.80 14.46
CA GLY A 67 1.00 17.03 15.01
C GLY A 67 0.73 15.74 14.25
N GLY A 68 -0.26 14.99 14.72
CA GLY A 68 -0.67 13.72 14.13
C GLY A 68 -1.05 13.87 12.66
N VAL A 69 -0.51 12.97 11.85
CA VAL A 69 -0.80 12.92 10.40
C VAL A 69 -2.21 12.38 10.17
N HIS A 70 -2.97 13.03 9.31
CA HIS A 70 -4.23 12.49 8.81
C HIS A 70 -4.25 12.46 7.28
N VAL A 71 -4.99 11.49 6.74
CA VAL A 71 -5.12 11.27 5.30
C VAL A 71 -6.58 11.42 4.94
N THR A 72 -6.86 12.26 3.94
CA THR A 72 -8.22 12.49 3.44
C THR A 72 -8.37 11.98 2.02
N GLY A 73 -9.60 11.68 1.59
CA GLY A 73 -9.91 11.28 0.21
C GLY A 73 -9.62 9.81 -0.10
N MET A 74 -9.43 8.94 0.92
CA MET A 74 -9.24 7.50 0.67
C MET A 74 -10.49 6.87 0.06
N ASP A 75 -11.68 7.40 0.36
CA ASP A 75 -12.97 7.04 -0.28
C ASP A 75 -13.00 7.32 -1.79
N LYS A 76 -12.00 7.98 -2.34
CA LYS A 76 -11.85 8.27 -3.78
C LYS A 76 -10.84 7.36 -4.48
N VAL A 77 -10.16 6.51 -3.75
CA VAL A 77 -9.35 5.46 -4.35
C VAL A 77 -10.26 4.52 -5.14
N ARG A 78 -9.81 4.09 -6.32
CA ARG A 78 -10.59 3.24 -7.22
C ARG A 78 -9.76 2.06 -7.69
N ARG A 79 -10.44 1.01 -8.07
CA ARG A 79 -9.83 -0.15 -8.71
C ARG A 79 -9.36 0.22 -10.12
N TYR A 80 -8.20 -0.33 -10.50
CA TYR A 80 -7.60 -0.19 -11.81
C TYR A 80 -7.34 -1.56 -12.43
N GLY A 81 -8.23 -2.00 -13.30
CA GLY A 81 -8.13 -3.31 -13.96
C GLY A 81 -8.86 -4.44 -13.23
N PRO A 82 -8.63 -5.68 -13.65
CA PRO A 82 -9.33 -6.85 -13.14
C PRO A 82 -8.81 -7.29 -11.78
N VAL A 83 -9.63 -8.04 -11.06
CA VAL A 83 -9.24 -8.81 -9.88
C VAL A 83 -8.59 -10.10 -10.35
N VAL A 84 -7.35 -10.35 -9.96
CA VAL A 84 -6.58 -11.53 -10.39
C VAL A 84 -6.46 -12.54 -9.26
N ARG A 85 -6.90 -13.77 -9.54
CA ARG A 85 -6.82 -14.92 -8.63
C ARG A 85 -5.49 -15.63 -8.82
N TYR A 86 -4.86 -16.04 -7.73
CA TYR A 86 -3.67 -16.88 -7.80
C TYR A 86 -3.55 -17.76 -6.56
N CYS A 87 -2.73 -18.79 -6.67
CA CYS A 87 -2.47 -19.72 -5.58
C CYS A 87 -1.03 -19.57 -5.11
N LEU A 88 -0.82 -19.30 -3.84
CA LEU A 88 0.51 -19.19 -3.25
C LEU A 88 0.65 -20.23 -2.13
N LYS A 89 1.46 -21.28 -2.38
CA LYS A 89 1.70 -22.36 -1.40
C LYS A 89 0.41 -22.92 -0.80
N GLY A 90 -0.61 -23.18 -1.66
CA GLY A 90 -1.91 -23.72 -1.23
C GLY A 90 -2.86 -22.69 -0.62
N THR A 91 -2.46 -21.43 -0.52
CA THR A 91 -3.33 -20.35 -0.04
C THR A 91 -3.97 -19.64 -1.22
N ALA A 92 -5.30 -19.52 -1.22
CA ALA A 92 -6.04 -18.77 -2.20
C ALA A 92 -5.80 -17.27 -2.00
N MET A 93 -5.25 -16.64 -3.01
CA MET A 93 -4.83 -15.25 -3.00
C MET A 93 -5.49 -14.47 -4.12
N VAL A 94 -5.65 -13.19 -3.88
CA VAL A 94 -6.19 -12.23 -4.83
C VAL A 94 -5.27 -11.03 -4.87
N HIS A 95 -4.98 -10.53 -6.06
CA HIS A 95 -4.40 -9.20 -6.17
C HIS A 95 -5.24 -8.31 -7.08
N MET A 96 -5.19 -7.03 -6.79
CA MET A 96 -5.83 -5.96 -7.55
C MET A 96 -4.96 -4.72 -7.54
N ASP A 97 -4.99 -3.98 -8.62
CA ASP A 97 -4.39 -2.65 -8.65
C ASP A 97 -5.42 -1.61 -8.23
N LEU A 98 -4.95 -0.67 -7.43
CA LEU A 98 -5.70 0.51 -7.02
C LEU A 98 -5.02 1.77 -7.53
N ILE A 99 -5.81 2.82 -7.73
CA ILE A 99 -5.36 4.10 -8.25
C ILE A 99 -5.93 5.24 -7.43
N ASN A 100 -5.06 6.20 -7.11
CA ASN A 100 -5.42 7.55 -6.68
C ASN A 100 -5.10 8.54 -7.80
N ILE A 101 -6.06 9.39 -8.14
CA ILE A 101 -5.92 10.44 -9.18
C ILE A 101 -6.08 11.80 -8.49
N GLY A 102 -5.07 12.18 -7.70
CA GLY A 102 -5.00 13.48 -7.05
C GLY A 102 -6.08 13.78 -6.01
N ASN A 103 -6.82 12.76 -5.53
CA ASN A 103 -7.89 12.97 -4.57
C ASN A 103 -7.47 12.75 -3.12
N VAL A 104 -6.38 12.01 -2.91
CA VAL A 104 -5.85 11.73 -1.59
C VAL A 104 -4.86 12.81 -1.20
N GLU A 105 -5.02 13.33 0.00
CA GLU A 105 -4.14 14.32 0.60
C GLU A 105 -3.72 13.87 2.00
N ILE A 106 -2.42 13.96 2.28
CA ILE A 106 -1.83 13.71 3.59
C ILE A 106 -1.59 15.07 4.23
N ILE A 107 -2.13 15.30 5.42
CA ILE A 107 -2.05 16.58 6.11
C ILE A 107 -1.41 16.39 7.47
N ALA A 108 -0.41 17.21 7.79
CA ALA A 108 0.26 17.28 9.08
C ALA A 108 0.18 18.71 9.61
N PRO A 109 -0.51 18.97 10.72
CA PRO A 109 -0.50 20.28 11.35
C PRO A 109 0.88 20.54 11.97
N TRP A 110 1.31 21.78 11.95
CA TRP A 110 2.55 22.21 12.57
C TRP A 110 2.35 23.47 13.42
N ARG A 111 3.19 23.66 14.42
CA ARG A 111 3.28 24.87 15.22
C ARG A 111 4.72 25.21 15.59
N SER A 112 5.03 26.49 15.68
CA SER A 112 6.33 26.98 16.12
C SER A 112 6.26 27.57 17.51
N CYS A 113 7.40 27.68 18.20
CA CYS A 113 7.50 28.37 19.50
C CYS A 113 7.21 29.87 19.40
N SER A 114 7.26 30.47 18.20
CA SER A 114 6.87 31.86 17.94
C SER A 114 5.35 32.08 17.88
N GLY A 115 4.55 31.01 18.01
CA GLY A 115 3.09 31.06 17.94
C GLY A 115 2.52 30.96 16.52
N GLN A 116 3.37 30.81 15.50
CA GLN A 116 2.89 30.50 14.16
C GLN A 116 2.44 29.05 14.08
N GLN A 117 1.38 28.81 13.30
CA GLN A 117 0.83 27.47 13.07
C GLN A 117 0.26 27.36 11.66
N GLY A 118 0.12 26.16 11.19
CA GLY A 118 -0.42 25.88 9.86
C GLY A 118 -0.44 24.38 9.57
N ASN A 119 -0.48 24.04 8.28
CA ASN A 119 -0.45 22.68 7.80
C ASN A 119 0.66 22.50 6.77
N VAL A 120 1.24 21.31 6.77
CA VAL A 120 1.98 20.78 5.61
C VAL A 120 1.10 19.72 4.99
N SER A 121 0.81 19.84 3.71
CA SER A 121 0.07 18.83 2.98
C SER A 121 0.89 18.25 1.83
N LEU A 122 0.63 16.98 1.55
CA LEU A 122 1.23 16.21 0.46
C LEU A 122 0.10 15.65 -0.41
N ARG A 123 0.21 15.84 -1.71
CA ARG A 123 -0.74 15.34 -2.69
C ARG A 123 0.00 14.73 -3.87
N ALA A 124 -0.22 13.46 -4.17
CA ALA A 124 0.24 12.85 -5.40
C ALA A 124 -0.79 13.08 -6.51
N GLU A 125 -0.36 13.65 -7.64
CA GLU A 125 -1.22 13.78 -8.82
C GLU A 125 -1.74 12.42 -9.26
N TYR A 126 -0.87 11.41 -9.17
CA TYR A 126 -1.19 10.04 -9.51
C TYR A 126 -0.41 9.07 -8.60
N SER A 127 -1.09 8.04 -8.11
CA SER A 127 -0.44 6.93 -7.41
C SER A 127 -1.17 5.62 -7.71
N ARG A 128 -0.43 4.64 -8.25
CA ARG A 128 -0.91 3.28 -8.49
C ARG A 128 -0.18 2.31 -7.59
N PHE A 129 -0.89 1.37 -7.02
CA PHE A 129 -0.35 0.36 -6.12
C PHE A 129 -1.16 -0.92 -6.21
N THR A 130 -0.50 -2.04 -5.95
CA THR A 130 -1.12 -3.36 -5.94
C THR A 130 -1.43 -3.78 -4.51
N VAL A 131 -2.63 -4.26 -4.28
CA VAL A 131 -3.07 -4.83 -3.00
C VAL A 131 -3.17 -6.35 -3.14
N HIS A 132 -2.61 -7.06 -2.16
CA HIS A 132 -2.69 -8.51 -2.05
C HIS A 132 -3.56 -8.89 -0.85
N LEU A 133 -4.60 -9.67 -1.12
CA LEU A 133 -5.51 -10.20 -0.12
C LEU A 133 -5.51 -11.72 -0.17
N ARG A 134 -5.85 -12.37 0.93
CA ARG A 134 -6.09 -13.81 0.99
C ARG A 134 -7.58 -14.11 1.13
N VAL A 135 -8.02 -15.19 0.51
CA VAL A 135 -9.35 -15.73 0.73
C VAL A 135 -9.30 -16.65 1.95
N ARG A 136 -10.15 -16.41 2.92
CA ARG A 136 -10.34 -17.24 4.12
C ARG A 136 -11.73 -17.82 4.14
N SER A 137 -11.91 -18.91 4.89
CA SER A 137 -13.22 -19.50 5.17
C SER A 137 -13.55 -19.35 6.64
N ARG A 138 -14.81 -19.06 6.95
CA ARG A 138 -15.38 -19.14 8.28
C ARG A 138 -15.77 -20.60 8.61
N ASP A 139 -16.12 -20.88 9.85
CA ASP A 139 -16.55 -22.21 10.30
C ASP A 139 -17.85 -22.67 9.59
N ASN A 140 -18.69 -21.75 9.17
CA ASN A 140 -19.90 -22.02 8.39
C ASN A 140 -19.63 -22.28 6.90
N GLY A 141 -18.36 -22.25 6.46
CA GLY A 141 -17.94 -22.45 5.06
C GLY A 141 -18.01 -21.20 4.18
N GLU A 142 -18.48 -20.08 4.70
CA GLU A 142 -18.50 -18.81 3.97
C GLU A 142 -17.07 -18.27 3.76
N LYS A 143 -16.79 -17.78 2.55
CA LYS A 143 -15.48 -17.23 2.20
C LYS A 143 -15.49 -15.71 2.24
N TYR A 144 -14.37 -15.13 2.70
CA TYR A 144 -14.19 -13.69 2.85
C TYR A 144 -12.75 -13.27 2.52
N LEU A 145 -12.56 -11.99 2.27
CA LEU A 145 -11.25 -11.39 2.03
C LEU A 145 -10.60 -10.96 3.34
N ALA A 146 -9.30 -11.18 3.47
CA ALA A 146 -8.51 -10.78 4.62
C ALA A 146 -7.15 -10.24 4.20
N MET A 147 -6.55 -9.35 5.01
CA MET A 147 -5.20 -8.87 4.79
C MET A 147 -4.19 -10.00 4.83
N THR A 148 -3.13 -9.87 4.02
CA THR A 148 -1.92 -10.68 4.18
C THR A 148 -1.03 -10.10 5.28
N THR A 149 -0.26 -10.94 5.95
CA THR A 149 0.71 -10.48 6.95
C THR A 149 1.88 -9.73 6.30
N ASP A 150 2.31 -10.21 5.12
CA ASP A 150 3.47 -9.70 4.42
C ASP A 150 3.05 -9.13 3.06
N TYR A 151 3.65 -8.01 2.68
CA TYR A 151 3.52 -7.40 1.34
C TYR A 151 2.05 -7.16 0.89
N ALA A 152 1.19 -6.78 1.83
CA ALA A 152 -0.23 -6.53 1.53
C ALA A 152 -0.42 -5.44 0.47
N ILE A 153 0.46 -4.41 0.45
CA ILE A 153 0.38 -3.27 -0.46
C ILE A 153 1.76 -3.02 -1.07
N LEU A 154 1.82 -3.00 -2.39
CA LEU A 154 3.04 -2.75 -3.15
C LEU A 154 2.88 -1.51 -4.03
N PRO A 155 3.68 -0.46 -3.82
CA PRO A 155 3.68 0.69 -4.70
C PRO A 155 4.16 0.28 -6.10
N VAL A 156 3.42 0.69 -7.13
CA VAL A 156 3.76 0.44 -8.54
C VAL A 156 4.34 1.70 -9.16
N ASN A 157 3.61 2.82 -9.06
CA ASN A 157 4.04 4.10 -9.60
C ASN A 157 3.39 5.23 -8.81
N THR A 158 4.17 6.26 -8.50
CA THR A 158 3.69 7.52 -7.93
C THR A 158 4.33 8.66 -8.70
N TYR A 159 3.51 9.58 -9.15
CA TYR A 159 3.93 10.66 -10.01
C TYR A 159 3.52 12.00 -9.42
N ASN A 160 4.43 12.98 -9.54
CA ASN A 160 4.24 14.38 -9.17
C ASN A 160 3.62 14.57 -7.78
N VAL A 161 4.44 14.37 -6.75
CA VAL A 161 4.03 14.65 -5.36
C VAL A 161 4.30 16.11 -5.05
N GLU A 162 3.23 16.86 -4.84
CA GLU A 162 3.30 18.27 -4.47
C GLU A 162 3.24 18.43 -2.95
N VAL A 163 4.00 19.41 -2.46
CA VAL A 163 3.95 19.87 -1.06
C VAL A 163 3.28 21.23 -1.03
N THR A 164 2.37 21.43 -0.09
CA THR A 164 1.85 22.74 0.25
C THR A 164 2.18 23.04 1.71
N VAL A 165 2.71 24.22 1.99
CA VAL A 165 3.01 24.68 3.34
C VAL A 165 2.18 25.92 3.62
N GLU A 166 1.24 25.80 4.53
CA GLU A 166 0.34 26.87 4.97
C GLU A 166 0.79 27.44 6.31
N GLY A 167 0.43 28.70 6.58
CA GLY A 167 0.74 29.38 7.84
C GLY A 167 2.04 30.21 7.82
N LEU A 168 2.86 30.10 6.76
CA LEU A 168 4.11 30.87 6.59
C LEU A 168 4.01 31.99 5.54
N GLY A 169 2.81 32.31 5.04
CA GLY A 169 2.61 33.32 4.02
C GLY A 169 3.44 33.06 2.77
N ASP A 170 4.16 34.06 2.25
CA ASP A 170 5.01 33.94 1.07
C ASP A 170 6.17 32.94 1.23
N GLY A 171 6.71 32.84 2.45
CA GLY A 171 7.73 31.84 2.78
C GLY A 171 7.25 30.40 2.54
N GLY A 172 5.99 30.09 2.88
CA GLY A 172 5.37 28.81 2.64
C GLY A 172 5.25 28.47 1.16
N ARG A 173 4.87 29.44 0.32
CA ARG A 173 4.80 29.26 -1.13
C ARG A 173 6.17 28.99 -1.76
N ILE A 174 7.20 29.71 -1.30
CA ILE A 174 8.59 29.49 -1.76
C ILE A 174 9.05 28.10 -1.35
N ALA A 175 8.88 27.72 -0.08
CA ALA A 175 9.25 26.40 0.43
C ALA A 175 8.55 25.26 -0.34
N SER A 176 7.24 25.39 -0.59
CA SER A 176 6.46 24.44 -1.39
C SER A 176 7.02 24.28 -2.80
N GLY A 177 7.33 25.40 -3.46
CA GLY A 177 7.90 25.41 -4.82
C GLY A 177 9.31 24.77 -4.88
N VAL A 178 10.17 25.05 -3.90
CA VAL A 178 11.49 24.46 -3.79
C VAL A 178 11.39 22.95 -3.57
N LEU A 179 10.60 22.51 -2.61
CA LEU A 179 10.45 21.10 -2.28
C LEU A 179 9.85 20.31 -3.47
N SER A 180 8.78 20.83 -4.08
CA SER A 180 8.10 20.10 -5.16
C SER A 180 8.90 20.08 -6.47
N ARG A 181 9.65 21.14 -6.81
CA ARG A 181 10.30 21.28 -8.12
C ARG A 181 11.80 20.99 -8.09
N LEU A 182 12.51 21.43 -7.05
CA LEU A 182 13.96 21.28 -6.98
C LEU A 182 14.38 20.01 -6.22
N LEU A 183 13.56 19.52 -5.31
CA LEU A 183 13.84 18.35 -4.48
C LEU A 183 12.69 17.32 -4.53
N PRO A 184 12.24 16.86 -5.73
CA PRO A 184 11.04 16.03 -5.86
C PRO A 184 11.13 14.68 -5.16
N SER A 185 12.33 14.20 -4.86
CA SER A 185 12.54 12.96 -4.10
C SER A 185 12.11 13.08 -2.63
N VAL A 186 12.11 14.29 -2.06
CA VAL A 186 11.70 14.53 -0.67
C VAL A 186 10.20 14.35 -0.49
N PRO A 187 9.32 15.05 -1.24
CA PRO A 187 7.88 14.82 -1.19
C PRO A 187 7.51 13.37 -1.52
N LEU A 188 8.14 12.77 -2.53
CA LEU A 188 7.91 11.37 -2.88
C LEU A 188 8.23 10.43 -1.70
N GLY A 189 9.37 10.61 -1.05
CA GLY A 189 9.76 9.82 0.11
C GLY A 189 8.81 9.99 1.29
N LEU A 190 8.32 11.22 1.53
CA LEU A 190 7.33 11.51 2.56
C LEU A 190 5.96 10.90 2.22
N TRP A 191 5.53 10.96 0.96
CA TRP A 191 4.32 10.30 0.48
C TRP A 191 4.38 8.80 0.74
N MET A 192 5.43 8.12 0.27
CA MET A 192 5.61 6.67 0.42
C MET A 192 5.59 6.24 1.88
N ARG A 193 6.22 7.01 2.76
CA ARG A 193 6.31 6.71 4.20
C ARG A 193 4.99 6.91 4.94
N ASN A 194 4.15 7.84 4.50
CA ASN A 194 2.92 8.18 5.21
C ASN A 194 1.66 7.61 4.55
N PHE A 195 1.56 7.60 3.22
CA PHE A 195 0.37 7.10 2.53
C PHE A 195 0.15 5.60 2.77
N PHE A 196 1.14 4.75 2.44
CA PHE A 196 0.92 3.31 2.43
C PHE A 196 0.64 2.70 3.81
N PRO A 197 1.32 3.09 4.91
CA PRO A 197 0.95 2.60 6.23
C PRO A 197 -0.48 3.00 6.64
N ASN A 198 -0.87 4.27 6.42
CA ASN A 198 -2.21 4.74 6.75
C ASN A 198 -3.29 4.09 5.87
N PHE A 199 -3.01 3.89 4.58
CA PHE A 199 -3.91 3.18 3.68
C PHE A 199 -4.07 1.70 4.09
N ARG A 200 -2.98 1.05 4.53
CA ARG A 200 -3.02 -0.32 5.01
C ARG A 200 -3.97 -0.48 6.21
N GLU A 201 -3.88 0.43 7.17
CA GLU A 201 -4.74 0.41 8.35
C GLU A 201 -6.20 0.68 7.96
N ALA A 202 -6.45 1.72 7.15
CA ALA A 202 -7.80 2.02 6.64
C ALA A 202 -8.41 0.86 5.83
N LEU A 203 -7.59 0.15 5.04
CA LEU A 203 -8.03 -1.03 4.29
C LEU A 203 -8.33 -2.21 5.22
N ARG A 204 -7.56 -2.37 6.31
CA ARG A 204 -7.83 -3.40 7.32
C ARG A 204 -9.19 -3.14 7.99
N ASP A 205 -9.43 -1.91 8.42
CA ASP A 205 -10.69 -1.53 9.05
C ASP A 205 -11.86 -1.76 8.07
N ALA A 206 -11.72 -1.34 6.80
CA ALA A 206 -12.73 -1.58 5.77
C ALA A 206 -12.99 -3.08 5.50
N LEU A 207 -11.96 -3.93 5.59
CA LEU A 207 -12.12 -5.38 5.48
C LEU A 207 -12.83 -5.99 6.70
N GLU A 208 -12.55 -5.49 7.91
CA GLU A 208 -13.23 -5.90 9.13
C GLU A 208 -14.70 -5.52 9.05
N ASP A 209 -15.03 -4.27 8.73
CA ASP A 209 -16.40 -3.78 8.54
C ASP A 209 -17.15 -4.57 7.46
N ALA A 210 -16.50 -4.82 6.31
CA ALA A 210 -17.09 -5.62 5.22
C ALA A 210 -17.44 -7.05 5.66
N ASN A 211 -16.67 -7.61 6.60
CA ASN A 211 -16.87 -8.96 7.10
C ASN A 211 -17.84 -9.05 8.28
N GLU A 212 -18.17 -7.94 8.97
CA GLU A 212 -19.09 -7.90 10.10
C GLU A 212 -20.58 -7.73 9.69
N VAL A 213 -20.83 -7.28 8.46
CA VAL A 213 -22.17 -6.96 7.93
C VAL A 213 -23.02 -8.21 7.61
N PHE A 214 -22.72 -9.38 8.25
CA PHE A 214 -23.51 -10.61 8.06
C PHE A 214 -23.91 -11.25 9.39
#